data_0480e27565001c532edd594adfa3ac4c
#
_entry.id   0480e27565001c532edd594adfa3ac4c
#
_cell.length_a   1.000
_cell.length_b   1.000
_cell.length_c   1.000
_cell.angle_alpha   90.00
_cell.angle_beta   90.00
_cell.angle_gamma   90.00
#
_symmetry.space_group_name_H-M   'P 1'
#
loop_
_entity.id
_entity.type
_entity.pdbx_description
1 polymer ?
#
loop_
_entity_poly.entity_id
_entity_poly.type
_entity_poly.pdbx_seq_one_letter_code
_entity_poly.pdbx_strand_id
1 'polypeptide(L)'
;LHGMEKAKGKDYIKNWVAVIGDSTFLHTGVNSLMNMVYNQATGTVMILDNSTTGMTGHQQNPTTGKNLRGEPAGKVDLEALCRALGFNRVRVVDPYDLAAVETAVTEELAAKEPSIIISRRPCVMIKGTVHKPAIAINQDACKGCKACMQIGCPAISFKDKNCLLYTSPSPRD
;
A
#
# COMPACT_ATOMS: atom_id res chain seq x y z
N LEU A 1 13.26 -10.63 -2.24
CA LEU A 1 12.98 -11.06 -3.62
C LEU A 1 14.27 -11.50 -4.34
N HIS A 2 15.30 -10.63 -4.44
CA HIS A 2 16.51 -10.95 -5.22
C HIS A 2 17.18 -12.27 -4.81
N GLY A 3 17.33 -12.55 -3.52
CA GLY A 3 17.86 -13.84 -3.05
C GLY A 3 16.98 -15.05 -3.44
N MET A 4 15.66 -14.88 -3.45
CA MET A 4 14.73 -15.91 -3.91
C MET A 4 14.87 -16.15 -5.43
N GLU A 5 15.06 -15.07 -6.22
CA GLU A 5 15.31 -15.16 -7.64
C GLU A 5 16.59 -15.95 -7.95
N LYS A 6 17.68 -15.69 -7.21
CA LYS A 6 18.93 -16.44 -7.36
C LYS A 6 18.78 -17.92 -6.98
N ALA A 7 17.98 -18.20 -5.97
CA ALA A 7 17.79 -19.58 -5.46
C ALA A 7 16.78 -20.40 -6.28
N LYS A 8 15.72 -19.75 -6.80
CA LYS A 8 14.56 -20.42 -7.43
C LYS A 8 14.36 -20.08 -8.91
N GLY A 9 15.08 -19.09 -9.41
CA GLY A 9 14.99 -18.63 -10.80
C GLY A 9 13.95 -17.54 -11.01
N LYS A 10 14.02 -16.91 -12.21
CA LYS A 10 13.20 -15.77 -12.59
C LYS A 10 11.71 -16.10 -12.71
N ASP A 11 11.36 -17.30 -13.14
CA ASP A 11 9.96 -17.70 -13.28
C ASP A 11 9.25 -17.85 -11.93
N TYR A 12 9.98 -18.23 -10.89
CA TYR A 12 9.43 -18.29 -9.54
C TYR A 12 9.07 -16.91 -9.01
N ILE A 13 9.88 -15.90 -9.30
CA ILE A 13 9.69 -14.53 -8.81
C ILE A 13 8.48 -13.82 -9.42
N LYS A 14 8.02 -14.19 -10.60
CA LYS A 14 6.83 -13.63 -11.25
C LYS A 14 5.53 -13.75 -10.43
N ASN A 15 5.53 -14.60 -9.42
CA ASN A 15 4.37 -14.77 -8.52
C ASN A 15 4.50 -14.01 -7.20
N TRP A 16 5.51 -13.15 -7.06
CA TRP A 16 5.84 -12.53 -5.79
C TRP A 16 6.04 -11.02 -5.92
N VAL A 17 5.36 -10.27 -5.06
CA VAL A 17 5.60 -8.83 -4.85
C VAL A 17 6.18 -8.64 -3.47
N ALA A 18 7.29 -7.91 -3.35
CA ALA A 18 7.75 -7.44 -2.05
C ALA A 18 7.02 -6.15 -1.69
N VAL A 19 6.53 -6.05 -0.48
CA VAL A 19 5.80 -4.87 0.00
C VAL A 19 6.60 -4.19 1.11
N ILE A 20 6.73 -2.86 1.05
CA ILE A 20 7.46 -2.06 2.03
C ILE A 20 6.76 -0.71 2.23
N GLY A 21 6.68 -0.21 3.47
CA GLY A 21 6.17 1.14 3.76
C GLY A 21 7.17 2.23 3.38
N ASP A 22 6.68 3.43 3.08
CA ASP A 22 7.45 4.61 2.66
C ASP A 22 8.59 4.97 3.62
N SER A 23 8.33 5.04 4.90
CA SER A 23 9.33 5.34 5.94
C SER A 23 10.41 4.24 6.01
N THR A 24 10.02 2.97 6.05
CA THR A 24 10.96 1.84 6.08
C THR A 24 11.78 1.78 4.80
N PHE A 25 11.17 2.08 3.65
CA PHE A 25 11.88 2.16 2.38
C PHE A 25 13.02 3.18 2.42
N LEU A 26 12.76 4.40 2.91
CA LEU A 26 13.78 5.44 3.02
C LEU A 26 14.86 5.11 4.07
N HIS A 27 14.51 4.36 5.11
CA HIS A 27 15.46 3.93 6.12
C HIS A 27 16.43 2.86 5.63
N THR A 28 15.93 1.83 4.97
CA THR A 28 16.71 0.61 4.66
C THR A 28 16.45 0.02 3.28
N GLY A 29 15.35 0.39 2.61
CA GLY A 29 14.94 -0.22 1.34
C GLY A 29 15.75 0.25 0.14
N VAL A 30 16.23 1.49 0.14
CA VAL A 30 16.96 2.11 -0.99
C VAL A 30 18.16 1.27 -1.40
N ASN A 31 18.96 0.80 -0.46
CA ASN A 31 20.12 -0.05 -0.74
C ASN A 31 19.74 -1.37 -1.43
N SER A 32 18.61 -1.95 -1.01
CA SER A 32 18.11 -3.18 -1.62
C SER A 32 17.66 -2.97 -3.05
N LEU A 33 17.04 -1.82 -3.36
CA LEU A 33 16.65 -1.47 -4.73
C LEU A 33 17.87 -1.24 -5.63
N MET A 34 18.90 -0.51 -5.16
CA MET A 34 20.16 -0.37 -5.89
C MET A 34 20.76 -1.74 -6.23
N ASN A 35 20.76 -2.66 -5.27
CA ASN A 35 21.25 -4.02 -5.48
C ASN A 35 20.42 -4.79 -6.52
N MET A 36 19.09 -4.60 -6.56
CA MET A 36 18.23 -5.23 -7.57
C MET A 36 18.56 -4.76 -8.98
N VAL A 37 18.73 -3.45 -9.17
CA VAL A 37 19.11 -2.87 -10.48
C VAL A 37 20.49 -3.33 -10.89
N TYR A 38 21.49 -3.20 -9.99
CA TYR A 38 22.86 -3.59 -10.25
C TYR A 38 23.00 -5.06 -10.69
N ASN A 39 22.23 -5.95 -10.07
CA ASN A 39 22.25 -7.38 -10.37
C ASN A 39 21.21 -7.83 -11.41
N GLN A 40 20.55 -6.89 -12.11
CA GLN A 40 19.55 -7.17 -13.15
C GLN A 40 18.46 -8.16 -12.68
N ALA A 41 17.99 -7.95 -11.46
CA ALA A 41 16.85 -8.71 -10.92
C ALA A 41 15.57 -8.40 -11.70
N THR A 42 14.56 -9.27 -11.61
CA THR A 42 13.27 -9.09 -12.32
C THR A 42 12.07 -8.97 -11.37
N GLY A 43 12.33 -8.83 -10.08
CA GLY A 43 11.25 -8.78 -9.08
C GLY A 43 10.53 -7.43 -9.02
N THR A 44 9.27 -7.47 -8.60
CA THR A 44 8.43 -6.28 -8.38
C THR A 44 8.41 -5.89 -6.92
N VAL A 45 8.58 -4.60 -6.62
CA VAL A 45 8.48 -4.06 -5.26
C VAL A 45 7.35 -3.04 -5.21
N MET A 46 6.46 -3.17 -4.22
CA MET A 46 5.40 -2.22 -3.94
C MET A 46 5.74 -1.38 -2.72
N ILE A 47 5.81 -0.07 -2.91
CA ILE A 47 6.02 0.91 -1.83
C ILE A 47 4.66 1.45 -1.42
N LEU A 48 4.30 1.29 -0.14
CA LEU A 48 3.06 1.83 0.42
C LEU A 48 3.34 3.23 0.96
N ASP A 49 2.97 4.25 0.17
CA ASP A 49 3.10 5.67 0.52
C ASP A 49 1.79 6.16 1.14
N ASN A 50 1.72 6.15 2.47
CA ASN A 50 0.58 6.65 3.22
C ASN A 50 0.79 8.05 3.82
N SER A 51 1.86 8.75 3.40
CA SER A 51 2.22 10.11 3.82
C SER A 51 2.40 10.27 5.33
N THR A 52 2.76 9.21 6.05
CA THR A 52 3.08 9.24 7.48
C THR A 52 3.76 7.96 7.91
N THR A 53 4.50 7.98 9.01
CA THR A 53 4.99 6.76 9.67
C THR A 53 3.90 6.26 10.64
N GLY A 54 2.90 5.54 10.10
CA GLY A 54 1.65 5.24 10.81
C GLY A 54 1.78 4.37 12.05
N MET A 55 2.50 3.24 11.97
CA MET A 55 2.52 2.21 13.03
C MET A 55 3.10 2.69 14.37
N THR A 56 3.98 3.68 14.37
CA THR A 56 4.70 4.15 15.56
C THR A 56 4.19 5.47 16.11
N GLY A 57 3.04 5.97 15.63
CA GLY A 57 2.36 7.14 16.17
C GLY A 57 2.34 8.36 15.23
N HIS A 58 2.31 8.13 13.93
CA HIS A 58 2.14 9.17 12.90
C HIS A 58 3.28 10.20 12.82
N GLN A 59 4.53 9.74 12.98
CA GLN A 59 5.70 10.60 12.86
C GLN A 59 5.87 11.10 11.42
N GLN A 60 6.53 12.26 11.31
CA GLN A 60 7.00 12.76 10.02
C GLN A 60 8.13 11.90 9.49
N ASN A 61 8.22 11.80 8.18
CA ASN A 61 9.32 11.15 7.46
C ASN A 61 9.70 12.00 6.24
N PRO A 62 10.79 11.71 5.54
CA PRO A 62 11.24 12.53 4.41
C PRO A 62 10.25 12.67 3.25
N THR A 63 9.20 11.82 3.16
CA THR A 63 8.16 11.95 2.13
C THR A 63 7.03 12.91 2.51
N THR A 64 6.94 13.33 3.77
CA THR A 64 5.81 14.14 4.25
C THR A 64 5.97 15.64 3.96
N GLY A 65 7.21 16.12 3.76
CA GLY A 65 7.51 17.55 3.57
C GLY A 65 7.39 18.38 4.84
N LYS A 66 7.45 17.75 6.01
CA LYS A 66 7.41 18.40 7.33
C LYS A 66 8.51 17.86 8.23
N ASN A 67 9.06 18.72 9.08
CA ASN A 67 9.98 18.30 10.13
C ASN A 67 9.25 17.78 11.39
N LEU A 68 10.01 17.39 12.41
CA LEU A 68 9.46 16.86 13.67
C LEU A 68 8.51 17.87 14.38
N ARG A 69 8.70 19.15 14.19
CA ARG A 69 7.85 20.21 14.77
C ARG A 69 6.62 20.54 13.93
N GLY A 70 6.47 19.89 12.76
CA GLY A 70 5.37 20.13 11.83
C GLY A 70 5.59 21.33 10.89
N GLU A 71 6.76 21.95 10.92
CA GLU A 71 7.13 23.05 10.03
C GLU A 71 7.48 22.53 8.62
N PRO A 72 7.32 23.34 7.56
CA PRO A 72 7.72 22.95 6.22
C PRO A 72 9.20 22.53 6.15
N ALA A 73 9.49 21.42 5.47
CA ALA A 73 10.82 20.88 5.29
C ALA A 73 11.00 20.32 3.88
N GLY A 74 12.22 19.92 3.53
CA GLY A 74 12.49 19.22 2.29
C GLY A 74 11.65 17.96 2.14
N LYS A 75 11.22 17.67 0.92
CA LYS A 75 10.42 16.48 0.60
C LYS A 75 11.16 15.62 -0.42
N VAL A 76 11.27 14.33 -0.12
CA VAL A 76 11.78 13.34 -1.07
C VAL A 76 10.66 12.90 -1.99
N ASP A 77 10.87 13.00 -3.29
CA ASP A 77 10.01 12.41 -4.29
C ASP A 77 10.40 10.94 -4.50
N LEU A 78 9.52 10.04 -4.08
CA LEU A 78 9.76 8.59 -4.19
C LEU A 78 9.86 8.12 -5.64
N GLU A 79 9.07 8.70 -6.55
CA GLU A 79 9.11 8.34 -7.96
C GLU A 79 10.43 8.76 -8.59
N ALA A 80 10.83 10.02 -8.38
CA ALA A 80 12.11 10.53 -8.88
C ALA A 80 13.29 9.75 -8.29
N LEU A 81 13.24 9.40 -6.99
CA LEU A 81 14.25 8.58 -6.35
C LEU A 81 14.36 7.19 -6.99
N CYS A 82 13.24 6.49 -7.18
CA CYS A 82 13.25 5.16 -7.81
C CYS A 82 13.80 5.21 -9.24
N ARG A 83 13.45 6.23 -10.02
CA ARG A 83 13.99 6.44 -11.36
C ARG A 83 15.50 6.73 -11.33
N ALA A 84 15.95 7.56 -10.38
CA ALA A 84 17.37 7.86 -10.19
C ALA A 84 18.21 6.62 -9.80
N LEU A 85 17.60 5.65 -9.12
CA LEU A 85 18.22 4.36 -8.82
C LEU A 85 18.34 3.43 -10.04
N GLY A 86 17.73 3.80 -11.17
CA GLY A 86 17.83 3.06 -12.43
C GLY A 86 16.60 2.19 -12.77
N PHE A 87 15.47 2.39 -12.09
CA PHE A 87 14.22 1.71 -12.48
C PHE A 87 13.57 2.43 -13.65
N ASN A 88 13.40 1.75 -14.78
CA ASN A 88 12.65 2.25 -15.94
C ASN A 88 11.13 2.13 -15.69
N ARG A 89 10.71 1.09 -14.97
CA ARG A 89 9.32 0.77 -14.66
C ARG A 89 8.97 1.23 -13.25
N VAL A 90 8.40 2.43 -13.17
CA VAL A 90 7.89 3.00 -11.93
C VAL A 90 6.46 3.47 -12.18
N ARG A 91 5.50 2.90 -11.47
CA ARG A 91 4.08 3.25 -11.53
C ARG A 91 3.57 3.79 -10.20
N VAL A 92 2.73 4.81 -10.28
CA VAL A 92 2.02 5.34 -9.11
C VAL A 92 0.54 5.02 -9.27
N VAL A 93 -0.05 4.39 -8.26
CA VAL A 93 -1.47 4.00 -8.26
C VAL A 93 -2.16 4.43 -6.96
N ASP A 94 -3.44 4.75 -7.04
CA ASP A 94 -4.29 4.94 -5.86
C ASP A 94 -4.82 3.55 -5.42
N PRO A 95 -4.58 3.09 -4.18
CA PRO A 95 -5.06 1.79 -3.73
C PRO A 95 -6.60 1.65 -3.69
N TYR A 96 -7.36 2.75 -3.81
CA TYR A 96 -8.81 2.69 -3.92
C TYR A 96 -9.31 2.52 -5.36
N ASP A 97 -8.45 2.66 -6.35
CA ASP A 97 -8.71 2.24 -7.72
C ASP A 97 -8.22 0.81 -7.90
N LEU A 98 -9.07 -0.15 -7.55
CA LEU A 98 -8.73 -1.57 -7.59
C LEU A 98 -8.35 -2.05 -8.99
N ALA A 99 -9.01 -1.51 -10.02
CA ALA A 99 -8.73 -1.89 -11.42
C ALA A 99 -7.33 -1.42 -11.84
N ALA A 100 -6.94 -0.19 -11.47
CA ALA A 100 -5.59 0.33 -11.73
C ALA A 100 -4.52 -0.48 -10.98
N VAL A 101 -4.78 -0.86 -9.72
CA VAL A 101 -3.87 -1.68 -8.92
C VAL A 101 -3.70 -3.07 -9.54
N GLU A 102 -4.80 -3.75 -9.89
CA GLU A 102 -4.77 -5.07 -10.51
C GLU A 102 -4.00 -5.05 -11.84
N THR A 103 -4.26 -4.06 -12.68
CA THR A 103 -3.54 -3.87 -13.95
C THR A 103 -2.06 -3.66 -13.71
N ALA A 104 -1.69 -2.76 -12.79
CA ALA A 104 -0.30 -2.48 -12.46
C ALA A 104 0.42 -3.73 -11.95
N VAL A 105 -0.17 -4.46 -11.01
CA VAL A 105 0.44 -5.69 -10.46
C VAL A 105 0.61 -6.74 -11.55
N THR A 106 -0.40 -6.97 -12.37
CA THR A 106 -0.36 -7.98 -13.43
C THR A 106 0.73 -7.69 -14.46
N GLU A 107 0.81 -6.43 -14.92
CA GLU A 107 1.79 -6.03 -15.93
C GLU A 107 3.23 -6.00 -15.37
N GLU A 108 3.41 -5.55 -14.12
CA GLU A 108 4.73 -5.49 -13.53
C GLU A 108 5.27 -6.87 -13.14
N LEU A 109 4.42 -7.81 -12.73
CA LEU A 109 4.81 -9.20 -12.50
C LEU A 109 5.22 -9.92 -13.79
N ALA A 110 4.63 -9.54 -14.92
CA ALA A 110 5.00 -10.08 -16.24
C ALA A 110 6.30 -9.47 -16.82
N ALA A 111 6.78 -8.39 -16.24
CA ALA A 111 7.96 -7.69 -16.75
C ALA A 111 9.24 -8.53 -16.58
N LYS A 112 10.20 -8.33 -17.51
CA LYS A 112 11.51 -9.01 -17.50
C LYS A 112 12.62 -8.17 -16.87
N GLU A 113 12.28 -7.05 -16.27
CA GLU A 113 13.18 -6.11 -15.60
C GLU A 113 12.60 -5.74 -14.24
N PRO A 114 13.41 -5.19 -13.30
CA PRO A 114 12.92 -4.81 -11.99
C PRO A 114 11.90 -3.67 -12.10
N SER A 115 10.85 -3.73 -11.29
CA SER A 115 9.78 -2.75 -11.35
C SER A 115 9.33 -2.29 -9.95
N ILE A 116 8.79 -1.08 -9.91
CA ILE A 116 8.27 -0.44 -8.71
C ILE A 116 6.82 -0.05 -8.92
N ILE A 117 5.99 -0.38 -7.94
CA ILE A 117 4.63 0.15 -7.81
C ILE A 117 4.58 1.00 -6.55
N ILE A 118 4.26 2.28 -6.67
CA ILE A 118 4.03 3.18 -5.55
C ILE A 118 2.53 3.27 -5.32
N SER A 119 2.04 2.58 -4.30
CA SER A 119 0.65 2.67 -3.87
C SER A 119 0.51 3.90 -2.96
N ARG A 120 -0.03 5.00 -3.52
CA ARG A 120 -0.04 6.31 -2.86
C ARG A 120 -1.44 6.73 -2.47
N ARG A 121 -1.66 6.83 -1.17
CA ARG A 121 -2.85 7.45 -0.59
C ARG A 121 -2.59 7.89 0.84
N PRO A 122 -2.91 9.15 1.22
CA PRO A 122 -2.76 9.60 2.59
C PRO A 122 -3.50 8.71 3.59
N CYS A 123 -2.86 8.44 4.73
CA CYS A 123 -3.47 7.67 5.80
C CYS A 123 -4.77 8.35 6.27
N VAL A 124 -5.82 7.56 6.45
CA VAL A 124 -7.12 8.07 6.91
C VAL A 124 -7.07 8.73 8.29
N MET A 125 -6.05 8.43 9.09
CA MET A 125 -5.85 9.00 10.44
C MET A 125 -5.15 10.36 10.44
N ILE A 126 -4.68 10.86 9.29
CA ILE A 126 -4.07 12.19 9.19
C ILE A 126 -5.15 13.25 9.43
N LYS A 127 -4.90 14.20 10.35
CA LYS A 127 -5.81 15.32 10.63
C LYS A 127 -6.12 16.11 9.34
N GLY A 128 -7.40 16.39 9.12
CA GLY A 128 -7.87 17.12 7.93
C GLY A 128 -8.15 16.24 6.72
N THR A 129 -7.95 14.91 6.80
CA THR A 129 -8.37 14.00 5.73
C THR A 129 -9.90 13.99 5.65
N VAL A 130 -10.45 14.26 4.47
CA VAL A 130 -11.88 14.17 4.22
C VAL A 130 -12.27 12.70 4.08
N HIS A 131 -13.21 12.28 4.90
CA HIS A 131 -13.73 10.91 4.89
C HIS A 131 -15.08 10.86 4.21
N LYS A 132 -15.32 9.81 3.44
CA LYS A 132 -16.66 9.46 3.02
C LYS A 132 -17.45 9.02 4.28
N PRO A 133 -18.78 9.24 4.32
CA PRO A 133 -19.61 8.72 5.41
C PRO A 133 -19.42 7.20 5.53
N ALA A 134 -19.55 6.70 6.75
CA ALA A 134 -19.45 5.25 7.00
C ALA A 134 -20.48 4.50 6.14
N ILE A 135 -20.08 3.35 5.62
CA ILE A 135 -21.01 2.47 4.89
C ILE A 135 -22.00 1.92 5.90
N ALA A 136 -23.27 2.22 5.71
CA ALA A 136 -24.36 1.69 6.54
C ALA A 136 -25.05 0.51 5.83
N ILE A 137 -25.43 -0.48 6.62
CA ILE A 137 -26.24 -1.58 6.14
C ILE A 137 -27.72 -1.20 6.34
N ASN A 138 -28.50 -1.17 5.26
CA ASN A 138 -29.95 -1.01 5.36
C ASN A 138 -30.54 -2.30 5.94
N GLN A 139 -30.99 -2.23 7.19
CA GLN A 139 -31.46 -3.39 7.93
C GLN A 139 -32.77 -3.92 7.37
N ASP A 140 -33.65 -3.03 6.86
CA ASP A 140 -34.96 -3.41 6.29
C ASP A 140 -34.80 -4.14 4.95
N ALA A 141 -33.76 -3.80 4.20
CA ALA A 141 -33.40 -4.46 2.93
C ALA A 141 -32.53 -5.71 3.13
N CYS A 142 -32.00 -5.93 4.33
CA CYS A 142 -31.05 -7.01 4.60
C CYS A 142 -31.80 -8.37 4.66
N LYS A 143 -31.43 -9.28 3.75
CA LYS A 143 -31.97 -10.65 3.69
C LYS A 143 -31.23 -11.64 4.62
N GLY A 144 -30.25 -11.21 5.40
CA GLY A 144 -29.48 -12.07 6.28
C GLY A 144 -28.63 -13.14 5.58
N CYS A 145 -28.32 -12.98 4.30
CA CYS A 145 -27.60 -13.99 3.49
C CYS A 145 -26.11 -14.15 3.85
N LYS A 146 -25.56 -13.30 4.71
CA LYS A 146 -24.16 -13.32 5.20
C LYS A 146 -23.08 -13.17 4.13
N ALA A 147 -23.42 -12.88 2.88
CA ALA A 147 -22.43 -12.73 1.79
C ALA A 147 -21.38 -11.64 2.10
N CYS A 148 -21.77 -10.53 2.72
CA CYS A 148 -20.85 -9.47 3.14
C CYS A 148 -19.86 -9.90 4.23
N MET A 149 -20.14 -10.95 5.00
CA MET A 149 -19.20 -11.48 6.00
C MET A 149 -18.04 -12.23 5.37
N GLN A 150 -18.17 -12.69 4.13
CA GLN A 150 -17.09 -13.37 3.41
C GLN A 150 -15.88 -12.46 3.15
N ILE A 151 -16.06 -11.14 3.20
CA ILE A 151 -14.96 -10.16 3.10
C ILE A 151 -14.00 -10.25 4.31
N GLY A 152 -14.45 -10.84 5.44
CA GLY A 152 -13.65 -10.93 6.66
C GLY A 152 -13.47 -9.58 7.37
N CYS A 153 -14.30 -8.57 7.07
CA CYS A 153 -14.19 -7.26 7.70
C CYS A 153 -14.60 -7.32 9.17
N PRO A 154 -13.73 -6.98 10.14
CA PRO A 154 -14.05 -7.02 11.58
C PRO A 154 -15.15 -6.03 11.98
N ALA A 155 -15.42 -5.03 11.15
CA ALA A 155 -16.50 -4.05 11.38
C ALA A 155 -17.90 -4.61 11.08
N ILE A 156 -17.99 -5.77 10.42
CA ILE A 156 -19.27 -6.39 10.09
C ILE A 156 -19.51 -7.54 11.05
N SER A 157 -20.49 -7.42 11.92
CA SER A 157 -20.90 -8.47 12.83
C SER A 157 -22.38 -8.84 12.64
N PHE A 158 -22.72 -10.04 13.05
CA PHE A 158 -24.10 -10.55 12.99
C PHE A 158 -24.75 -10.42 14.35
N LYS A 159 -25.84 -9.66 14.45
CA LYS A 159 -26.52 -9.40 15.73
C LYS A 159 -27.57 -10.45 16.08
N ASP A 160 -28.40 -10.82 15.09
CA ASP A 160 -29.50 -11.77 15.24
C ASP A 160 -29.62 -12.61 13.98
N LYS A 161 -30.46 -13.67 14.02
CA LYS A 161 -30.67 -14.61 12.91
C LYS A 161 -30.99 -13.95 11.56
N ASN A 162 -31.42 -12.69 11.56
CA ASN A 162 -31.91 -11.97 10.37
C ASN A 162 -31.27 -10.60 10.15
N CYS A 163 -30.26 -10.16 10.93
CA CYS A 163 -29.72 -8.81 10.79
C CYS A 163 -28.20 -8.77 10.95
N LEU A 164 -27.55 -8.03 10.04
CA LEU A 164 -26.14 -7.67 10.12
C LEU A 164 -26.01 -6.29 10.76
N LEU A 165 -25.18 -6.19 11.78
CA LEU A 165 -24.76 -4.91 12.33
C LEU A 165 -23.41 -4.50 11.78
N TYR A 166 -23.34 -3.28 11.30
CA TYR A 166 -22.09 -2.57 11.16
C TYR A 166 -21.69 -2.06 12.55
N THR A 167 -20.71 -2.70 13.15
CA THR A 167 -20.09 -2.24 14.38
C THR A 167 -18.64 -1.90 14.08
N SER A 168 -18.40 -0.81 13.39
CA SER A 168 -17.05 -0.24 13.42
C SER A 168 -17.03 0.72 14.61
N PRO A 169 -16.30 0.43 15.68
CA PRO A 169 -15.74 1.52 16.43
C PRO A 169 -14.86 2.27 15.42
N SER A 170 -15.31 3.46 15.04
CA SER A 170 -14.41 4.36 14.32
C SER A 170 -13.16 4.47 15.20
N PRO A 171 -11.95 4.32 14.65
CA PRO A 171 -10.73 4.56 15.43
C PRO A 171 -10.64 6.02 15.93
N ARG A 172 -11.74 6.75 15.91
CA ARG A 172 -11.91 8.16 16.27
C ARG A 172 -13.02 8.43 17.28
N ASP A 173 -13.77 7.40 17.70
CA ASP A 173 -14.72 7.51 18.78
C ASP A 173 -14.04 7.29 20.14
#